data_f03bb929a8c1762fd6ee809fa9cc87ce
#
_entry.id   f03bb929a8c1762fd6ee809fa9cc87ce
#
_cell.length_a   1.000
_cell.length_b   1.000
_cell.length_c   1.000
_cell.angle_alpha   90.00
_cell.angle_beta   90.00
_cell.angle_gamma   90.00
#
_symmetry.space_group_name_H-M   'P 1'
#
loop_
_entity.id
_entity.type
_entity.pdbx_description
1 polymer ?
#
loop_
_entity_poly.entity_id
_entity_poly.type
_entity_poly.pdbx_seq_one_letter_code
_entity_poly.pdbx_strand_id
1 'polypeptide(L)'
;MSSLPSLRAVWGRAPLFSVGVSVLIQDEGSRVLLQHRGDDGLWGTPGGGLDPGEGFLEAARRELWEETGLECPNLALMGLEEGLVGGPQFYHRYPNGDEVYMVGMRTHGILPAAALAHAAPDDGGETLDLRWFTLDDLPPLSSNANVASMNVLRVRAGLPALSLLRFPEPPPHDDHLARLRAAAGPRPLFAPGASVLAEDDQGRLLLLRHARTGQWVLPGGKLHPGESFGACAQRELHEETGLRAERLTPAALLQGPEFRYEDASGPWDSVGVLYRAQGVTGKLTLPEGEITGARWWAAGEVDGADLLGLYTRRAVETWRGRASLRP
;
A
#
# COMPACT_ATOMS: atom_id res chain seq x y z
N MET A 1 -7.62 -17.32 7.64
CA MET A 1 -6.75 -16.99 8.80
C MET A 1 -5.69 -16.02 8.32
N SER A 2 -5.67 -14.82 8.86
CA SER A 2 -4.68 -13.78 8.54
C SER A 2 -3.26 -14.34 8.58
N SER A 3 -2.45 -13.98 7.60
CA SER A 3 -1.03 -14.39 7.55
C SER A 3 -0.21 -13.80 8.69
N LEU A 4 -0.63 -12.68 9.26
CA LEU A 4 0.09 -11.94 10.29
C LEU A 4 0.32 -12.77 11.58
N PRO A 5 -0.67 -13.45 12.19
CA PRO A 5 -0.46 -14.30 13.36
C PRO A 5 0.54 -15.45 13.09
N SER A 6 0.49 -16.04 11.89
CA SER A 6 1.42 -17.12 11.53
C SER A 6 2.85 -16.64 11.35
N LEU A 7 3.05 -15.41 10.90
CA LEU A 7 4.36 -14.77 10.82
C LEU A 7 4.87 -14.37 12.21
N ARG A 8 4.00 -13.86 13.09
CA ARG A 8 4.36 -13.54 14.48
C ARG A 8 4.91 -14.73 15.24
N ALA A 9 4.41 -15.93 14.98
CA ALA A 9 4.91 -17.16 15.61
C ALA A 9 6.39 -17.46 15.32
N VAL A 10 6.92 -17.00 14.18
CA VAL A 10 8.33 -17.23 13.77
C VAL A 10 9.19 -15.96 13.83
N TRP A 11 8.59 -14.77 13.75
CA TRP A 11 9.29 -13.49 13.73
C TRP A 11 9.27 -12.76 15.08
N GLY A 12 8.33 -13.11 15.96
CA GLY A 12 8.12 -12.41 17.22
C GLY A 12 7.47 -11.05 17.06
N ARG A 13 7.80 -10.12 17.96
CA ARG A 13 7.19 -8.78 18.03
C ARG A 13 7.88 -7.72 17.18
N ALA A 14 9.01 -8.04 16.57
CA ALA A 14 9.74 -7.12 15.72
C ALA A 14 8.85 -6.57 14.57
N PRO A 15 9.16 -5.38 14.04
CA PRO A 15 8.33 -4.75 13.02
C PRO A 15 8.07 -5.65 11.81
N LEU A 16 6.82 -5.66 11.35
CA LEU A 16 6.37 -6.30 10.11
C LEU A 16 5.67 -5.26 9.23
N PHE A 17 5.70 -5.44 7.91
CA PHE A 17 4.74 -4.75 7.07
C PHE A 17 3.34 -5.32 7.33
N SER A 18 2.43 -4.46 7.78
CA SER A 18 1.01 -4.74 7.83
C SER A 18 0.38 -4.19 6.55
N VAL A 19 0.24 -5.04 5.55
CA VAL A 19 -0.45 -4.68 4.31
C VAL A 19 -1.94 -4.82 4.56
N GLY A 20 -2.68 -3.71 4.41
CA GLY A 20 -4.08 -3.72 4.82
C GLY A 20 -4.92 -2.61 4.20
N VAL A 21 -6.15 -2.52 4.69
CA VAL A 21 -7.15 -1.55 4.26
C VAL A 21 -7.70 -0.74 5.43
N SER A 22 -8.09 0.51 5.16
CA SER A 22 -8.96 1.30 6.02
C SER A 22 -10.26 1.55 5.29
N VAL A 23 -11.40 1.25 5.92
CA VAL A 23 -12.72 1.36 5.31
C VAL A 23 -13.43 2.61 5.82
N LEU A 24 -13.53 3.63 4.96
CA LEU A 24 -14.17 4.89 5.29
C LEU A 24 -15.63 4.83 4.85
N ILE A 25 -16.53 4.67 5.79
CA ILE A 25 -17.98 4.71 5.54
C ILE A 25 -18.54 6.03 6.05
N GLN A 26 -19.22 6.76 5.17
CA GLN A 26 -19.98 7.94 5.53
C GLN A 26 -21.47 7.69 5.39
N ASP A 27 -22.28 8.42 6.17
CA ASP A 27 -23.71 8.47 5.95
C ASP A 27 -24.10 9.64 5.01
N GLU A 28 -25.39 9.75 4.71
CA GLU A 28 -25.96 10.84 3.90
C GLU A 28 -25.77 12.23 4.52
N GLY A 29 -25.48 12.31 5.81
CA GLY A 29 -25.14 13.53 6.54
C GLY A 29 -23.63 13.79 6.64
N SER A 30 -22.81 13.01 5.91
CA SER A 30 -21.34 13.10 5.92
C SER A 30 -20.70 12.77 7.27
N ARG A 31 -21.43 12.11 8.20
CA ARG A 31 -20.82 11.54 9.40
C ARG A 31 -20.05 10.29 9.02
N VAL A 32 -18.99 9.99 9.75
CA VAL A 32 -18.15 8.82 9.53
C VAL A 32 -18.48 7.71 10.54
N LEU A 33 -18.53 6.47 10.07
CA LEU A 33 -18.66 5.29 10.92
C LEU A 33 -17.29 4.97 11.53
N LEU A 34 -17.24 4.91 12.87
CA LEU A 34 -16.08 4.43 13.60
C LEU A 34 -16.48 3.27 14.51
N GLN A 35 -15.53 2.37 14.72
CA GLN A 35 -15.61 1.28 15.68
C GLN A 35 -14.85 1.63 16.97
N HIS A 36 -15.40 1.30 18.11
CA HIS A 36 -14.70 1.30 19.39
C HIS A 36 -13.94 -0.01 19.52
N ARG A 37 -12.62 0.06 19.50
CA ARG A 37 -11.73 -1.10 19.42
C ARG A 37 -11.59 -1.80 20.78
N GLY A 38 -11.60 -3.12 20.78
CA GLY A 38 -11.44 -3.93 21.97
C GLY A 38 -9.99 -4.05 22.46
N ASP A 39 -9.02 -3.84 21.58
CA ASP A 39 -7.59 -4.00 21.89
C ASP A 39 -6.98 -2.82 22.66
N ASP A 40 -7.40 -1.59 22.37
CA ASP A 40 -6.86 -0.36 22.97
C ASP A 40 -7.92 0.57 23.59
N GLY A 41 -9.20 0.27 23.38
CA GLY A 41 -10.32 1.09 23.88
C GLY A 41 -10.43 2.45 23.17
N LEU A 42 -9.82 2.63 22.02
CA LEU A 42 -9.88 3.84 21.20
C LEU A 42 -10.76 3.60 19.96
N TRP A 43 -10.94 4.65 19.17
CA TRP A 43 -11.78 4.60 17.99
C TRP A 43 -10.96 4.50 16.71
N GLY A 44 -11.46 3.75 15.74
CA GLY A 44 -10.84 3.59 14.43
C GLY A 44 -11.85 3.37 13.32
N THR A 45 -11.41 3.44 12.09
CA THR A 45 -12.19 2.97 10.95
C THR A 45 -12.21 1.45 10.96
N PRO A 46 -13.28 0.80 10.49
CA PRO A 46 -13.21 -0.61 10.14
C PRO A 46 -12.04 -0.87 9.18
N GLY A 47 -11.43 -2.05 9.28
CA GLY A 47 -10.34 -2.45 8.40
C GLY A 47 -9.26 -3.24 9.10
N GLY A 48 -8.47 -3.94 8.30
CA GLY A 48 -7.43 -4.84 8.78
C GLY A 48 -6.48 -5.30 7.71
N GLY A 49 -5.84 -6.44 7.94
CA GLY A 49 -4.82 -6.99 7.06
C GLY A 49 -5.40 -7.73 5.85
N LEU A 50 -4.67 -7.72 4.74
CA LEU A 50 -4.97 -8.58 3.61
C LEU A 50 -4.60 -10.03 3.93
N ASP A 51 -5.43 -10.95 3.48
CA ASP A 51 -5.05 -12.35 3.38
C ASP A 51 -4.22 -12.61 2.10
N PRO A 52 -3.31 -13.60 2.11
CA PRO A 52 -2.53 -13.95 0.93
C PRO A 52 -3.42 -14.25 -0.28
N GLY A 53 -3.20 -13.54 -1.38
CA GLY A 53 -3.98 -13.66 -2.60
C GLY A 53 -5.25 -12.82 -2.64
N GLU A 54 -5.53 -12.02 -1.61
CA GLU A 54 -6.69 -11.13 -1.55
C GLU A 54 -6.38 -9.77 -2.19
N GLY A 55 -7.37 -9.18 -2.86
CA GLY A 55 -7.31 -7.81 -3.35
C GLY A 55 -7.76 -6.80 -2.29
N PHE A 56 -7.32 -5.53 -2.38
CA PHE A 56 -7.69 -4.50 -1.40
C PHE A 56 -9.20 -4.30 -1.27
N LEU A 57 -9.96 -4.34 -2.35
CA LEU A 57 -11.40 -4.16 -2.28
C LEU A 57 -12.12 -5.37 -1.68
N GLU A 58 -11.58 -6.57 -1.91
CA GLU A 58 -12.07 -7.81 -1.29
C GLU A 58 -11.82 -7.78 0.22
N ALA A 59 -10.59 -7.46 0.64
CA ALA A 59 -10.25 -7.26 2.04
C ALA A 59 -11.14 -6.21 2.71
N ALA A 60 -11.38 -5.09 2.06
CA ALA A 60 -12.22 -4.03 2.61
C ALA A 60 -13.68 -4.47 2.84
N ARG A 61 -14.22 -5.31 1.94
CA ARG A 61 -15.58 -5.87 2.12
C ARG A 61 -15.63 -6.90 3.23
N ARG A 62 -14.62 -7.77 3.29
CA ARG A 62 -14.50 -8.79 4.35
C ARG A 62 -14.38 -8.13 5.72
N GLU A 63 -13.44 -7.19 5.89
CA GLU A 63 -13.21 -6.48 7.16
C GLU A 63 -14.46 -5.67 7.59
N LEU A 64 -15.10 -4.97 6.64
CA LEU A 64 -16.34 -4.27 6.95
C LEU A 64 -17.42 -5.22 7.48
N TRP A 65 -17.57 -6.38 6.85
CA TRP A 65 -18.54 -7.38 7.28
C TRP A 65 -18.16 -8.00 8.64
N GLU A 66 -16.92 -8.45 8.81
CA GLU A 66 -16.45 -9.10 10.03
C GLU A 66 -16.56 -8.18 11.25
N GLU A 67 -16.14 -6.92 11.11
CA GLU A 67 -16.11 -5.97 12.22
C GLU A 67 -17.46 -5.26 12.48
N THR A 68 -18.36 -5.23 11.51
CA THR A 68 -19.59 -4.42 11.64
C THR A 68 -20.89 -5.16 11.27
N GLY A 69 -20.81 -6.27 10.56
CA GLY A 69 -21.97 -6.95 9.97
C GLY A 69 -22.63 -6.17 8.84
N LEU A 70 -21.99 -5.10 8.35
CA LEU A 70 -22.55 -4.25 7.29
C LEU A 70 -21.96 -4.57 5.92
N GLU A 71 -22.78 -4.44 4.89
CA GLU A 71 -22.37 -4.48 3.48
C GLU A 71 -22.51 -3.09 2.86
N CYS A 72 -21.51 -2.68 2.08
CA CYS A 72 -21.53 -1.42 1.33
C CYS A 72 -21.38 -1.69 -0.16
N PRO A 73 -22.49 -1.72 -0.94
CA PRO A 73 -22.45 -2.07 -2.37
C PRO A 73 -21.63 -1.11 -3.23
N ASN A 74 -21.54 0.15 -2.82
CA ASN A 74 -20.79 1.20 -3.53
C ASN A 74 -19.37 1.42 -2.97
N LEU A 75 -18.85 0.48 -2.16
CA LEU A 75 -17.49 0.54 -1.64
C LEU A 75 -16.49 0.49 -2.79
N ALA A 76 -15.59 1.46 -2.83
CA ALA A 76 -14.56 1.59 -3.87
C ALA A 76 -13.22 2.02 -3.28
N LEU A 77 -12.13 1.69 -3.96
CA LEU A 77 -10.81 2.22 -3.62
C LEU A 77 -10.80 3.75 -3.81
N MET A 78 -10.15 4.45 -2.91
CA MET A 78 -9.91 5.88 -3.09
C MET A 78 -8.84 6.11 -4.17
N GLY A 79 -8.82 7.32 -4.73
CA GLY A 79 -7.76 7.73 -5.65
C GLY A 79 -6.37 7.55 -5.02
N LEU A 80 -5.37 7.21 -5.82
CA LEU A 80 -4.04 6.81 -5.30
C LEU A 80 -3.39 7.88 -4.42
N GLU A 81 -3.54 9.16 -4.73
CA GLU A 81 -2.94 10.24 -3.94
C GLU A 81 -3.48 10.29 -2.50
N GLU A 82 -4.77 10.04 -2.31
CA GLU A 82 -5.43 10.06 -1.01
C GLU A 82 -5.60 8.67 -0.40
N GLY A 83 -5.64 7.65 -1.26
CA GLY A 83 -5.88 6.26 -0.86
C GLY A 83 -4.66 5.56 -0.29
N LEU A 84 -3.46 5.86 -0.81
CA LEU A 84 -2.25 5.18 -0.38
C LEU A 84 -1.91 5.46 1.09
N VAL A 85 -1.56 4.39 1.80
CA VAL A 85 -1.08 4.40 3.19
C VAL A 85 0.32 3.83 3.19
N GLY A 86 1.27 4.56 3.77
CA GLY A 86 2.67 4.13 3.89
C GLY A 86 3.59 5.29 4.21
N GLY A 87 4.63 5.01 4.98
CA GLY A 87 5.63 6.00 5.37
C GLY A 87 5.94 5.95 6.87
N PRO A 88 6.90 6.76 7.33
CA PRO A 88 7.36 6.73 8.73
C PRO A 88 6.27 6.97 9.76
N GLN A 89 5.33 7.85 9.42
CA GLN A 89 4.20 8.20 10.31
C GLN A 89 3.21 7.06 10.54
N PHE A 90 3.30 5.98 9.79
CA PHE A 90 2.43 4.81 9.91
C PHE A 90 3.08 3.64 10.65
N TYR A 91 4.21 3.87 11.33
CA TYR A 91 4.69 2.93 12.33
C TYR A 91 3.72 2.88 13.50
N HIS A 92 3.38 1.69 13.96
CA HIS A 92 2.47 1.48 15.07
C HIS A 92 2.95 0.34 15.96
N ARG A 93 2.77 0.51 17.26
CA ARG A 93 3.01 -0.51 18.27
C ARG A 93 1.71 -0.80 19.00
N TYR A 94 1.23 -2.02 18.87
CA TYR A 94 0.02 -2.48 19.54
C TYR A 94 0.22 -2.66 21.05
N PRO A 95 -0.87 -2.68 21.87
CA PRO A 95 -0.77 -2.88 23.32
C PRO A 95 -0.10 -4.20 23.73
N ASN A 96 -0.21 -5.25 22.92
CA ASN A 96 0.47 -6.53 23.12
C ASN A 96 1.99 -6.47 22.83
N GLY A 97 2.48 -5.32 22.36
CA GLY A 97 3.88 -5.06 22.03
C GLY A 97 4.30 -5.43 20.62
N ASP A 98 3.38 -5.88 19.76
CA ASP A 98 3.65 -6.13 18.34
C ASP A 98 3.86 -4.81 17.60
N GLU A 99 4.87 -4.79 16.72
CA GLU A 99 5.24 -3.60 15.96
C GLU A 99 4.97 -3.81 14.46
N VAL A 100 4.42 -2.79 13.80
CA VAL A 100 4.11 -2.84 12.38
C VAL A 100 4.48 -1.54 11.67
N TYR A 101 4.75 -1.64 10.36
CA TYR A 101 4.67 -0.54 9.41
C TYR A 101 3.42 -0.75 8.57
N MET A 102 2.42 0.11 8.76
CA MET A 102 1.18 0.03 8.01
C MET A 102 1.40 0.55 6.60
N VAL A 103 1.07 -0.27 5.61
CA VAL A 103 1.04 0.07 4.19
C VAL A 103 -0.25 -0.45 3.59
N GLY A 104 -0.83 0.24 2.63
CA GLY A 104 -2.08 -0.24 2.04
C GLY A 104 -2.90 0.83 1.36
N MET A 105 -4.21 0.61 1.37
CA MET A 105 -5.18 1.46 0.69
C MET A 105 -6.35 1.83 1.58
N ARG A 106 -6.92 3.01 1.31
CA ARG A 106 -8.21 3.43 1.84
C ARG A 106 -9.30 3.13 0.82
N THR A 107 -10.42 2.66 1.33
CA THR A 107 -11.66 2.55 0.57
C THR A 107 -12.68 3.56 1.10
N HIS A 108 -13.64 3.92 0.27
CA HIS A 108 -14.71 4.83 0.66
C HIS A 108 -16.05 4.29 0.14
N GLY A 109 -17.08 4.44 0.96
CA GLY A 109 -18.44 4.10 0.61
C GLY A 109 -19.45 4.90 1.41
N ILE A 110 -20.70 4.86 0.98
CA ILE A 110 -21.82 5.57 1.62
C ILE A 110 -22.89 4.57 2.02
N LEU A 111 -23.32 4.64 3.27
CA LEU A 111 -24.45 3.88 3.79
C LEU A 111 -25.47 4.82 4.40
N PRO A 112 -26.80 4.49 4.36
CA PRO A 112 -27.78 5.28 5.09
C PRO A 112 -27.52 5.22 6.62
N ALA A 113 -27.77 6.32 7.32
CA ALA A 113 -27.57 6.39 8.77
C ALA A 113 -28.30 5.26 9.51
N ALA A 114 -29.45 4.83 9.00
CA ALA A 114 -30.26 3.74 9.55
C ALA A 114 -29.57 2.35 9.44
N ALA A 115 -28.53 2.20 8.61
CA ALA A 115 -27.80 0.94 8.48
C ALA A 115 -27.20 0.47 9.82
N LEU A 116 -26.81 1.41 10.68
CA LEU A 116 -26.25 1.10 12.00
C LEU A 116 -27.21 0.29 12.90
N ALA A 117 -28.53 0.41 12.70
CA ALA A 117 -29.52 -0.39 13.44
C ALA A 117 -29.47 -1.89 13.07
N HIS A 118 -28.81 -2.24 11.98
CA HIS A 118 -28.62 -3.61 11.50
C HIS A 118 -27.17 -4.10 11.70
N ALA A 119 -26.32 -3.27 12.31
CA ALA A 119 -24.96 -3.66 12.60
C ALA A 119 -24.94 -4.83 13.59
N ALA A 120 -24.12 -5.82 13.29
CA ALA A 120 -23.92 -7.01 14.10
C ALA A 120 -22.44 -7.39 14.04
N PRO A 121 -21.57 -6.68 14.79
CA PRO A 121 -20.16 -7.05 14.86
C PRO A 121 -20.01 -8.47 15.37
N ASP A 122 -18.93 -9.13 14.98
CA ASP A 122 -18.67 -10.48 15.43
C ASP A 122 -18.50 -10.58 16.97
N ASP A 123 -18.67 -11.79 17.51
CA ASP A 123 -18.52 -12.06 18.95
C ASP A 123 -17.04 -12.11 19.40
N GLY A 124 -16.07 -11.82 18.50
CA GLY A 124 -14.63 -11.90 18.76
C GLY A 124 -14.12 -10.82 19.71
N GLY A 125 -14.90 -9.79 19.99
CA GLY A 125 -14.56 -8.70 20.91
C GLY A 125 -13.57 -7.70 20.32
N GLU A 126 -13.34 -7.72 19.02
CA GLU A 126 -12.53 -6.72 18.31
C GLU A 126 -13.27 -5.39 18.21
N THR A 127 -14.59 -5.42 18.02
CA THR A 127 -15.48 -4.26 17.98
C THR A 127 -16.39 -4.24 19.20
N LEU A 128 -16.21 -3.25 20.10
CA LEU A 128 -17.02 -3.06 21.29
C LEU A 128 -18.28 -2.24 21.04
N ASP A 129 -18.22 -1.29 20.11
CA ASP A 129 -19.31 -0.37 19.77
C ASP A 129 -19.09 0.22 18.37
N LEU A 130 -20.18 0.65 17.74
CA LEU A 130 -20.18 1.31 16.44
C LEU A 130 -20.99 2.60 16.50
N ARG A 131 -20.43 3.71 16.02
CA ARG A 131 -21.12 5.01 16.03
C ARG A 131 -20.80 5.86 14.81
N TRP A 132 -21.77 6.72 14.48
CA TRP A 132 -21.58 7.82 13.55
C TRP A 132 -21.03 9.03 14.28
N PHE A 133 -19.94 9.60 13.76
CA PHE A 133 -19.32 10.83 14.26
C PHE A 133 -19.30 11.91 13.19
N THR A 134 -19.49 13.17 13.59
CA THR A 134 -19.23 14.29 12.69
C THR A 134 -17.73 14.52 12.58
N LEU A 135 -17.27 15.01 11.44
CA LEU A 135 -15.84 15.17 11.19
C LEU A 135 -15.19 16.26 12.06
N ASP A 136 -15.95 17.17 12.65
CA ASP A 136 -15.51 18.23 13.56
C ASP A 136 -15.48 17.81 15.03
N ASP A 137 -16.18 16.71 15.39
CA ASP A 137 -16.25 16.18 16.76
C ASP A 137 -15.89 14.68 16.77
N LEU A 138 -14.63 14.40 16.51
CA LEU A 138 -14.09 13.03 16.48
C LEU A 138 -13.58 12.61 17.86
N PRO A 139 -13.79 11.35 18.24
CA PRO A 139 -13.24 10.80 19.48
C PRO A 139 -11.72 10.58 19.36
N PRO A 140 -11.01 10.23 20.45
CA PRO A 140 -9.62 9.81 20.39
C PRO A 140 -9.43 8.62 19.44
N LEU A 141 -8.50 8.75 18.48
CA LEU A 141 -8.24 7.76 17.45
C LEU A 141 -7.07 6.86 17.81
N SER A 142 -7.15 5.58 17.43
CA SER A 142 -6.20 4.53 17.84
C SER A 142 -4.84 4.58 17.13
N SER A 143 -4.74 5.14 15.93
CA SER A 143 -3.50 5.10 15.15
C SER A 143 -3.36 6.29 14.20
N ASN A 144 -2.13 6.53 13.73
CA ASN A 144 -1.88 7.52 12.69
C ASN A 144 -2.54 7.17 11.35
N ALA A 145 -2.78 5.89 11.07
CA ALA A 145 -3.55 5.48 9.90
C ALA A 145 -4.99 5.99 10.00
N ASN A 146 -5.61 5.89 11.19
CA ASN A 146 -6.95 6.43 11.45
C ASN A 146 -6.97 7.96 11.40
N VAL A 147 -6.00 8.64 12.04
CA VAL A 147 -5.88 10.11 11.97
C VAL A 147 -5.73 10.58 10.52
N ALA A 148 -4.86 9.96 9.73
CA ALA A 148 -4.64 10.30 8.34
C ALA A 148 -5.88 10.01 7.47
N SER A 149 -6.63 8.94 7.77
CA SER A 149 -7.88 8.62 7.09
C SER A 149 -8.95 9.69 7.37
N MET A 150 -9.09 10.10 8.63
CA MET A 150 -9.98 11.21 8.97
C MET A 150 -9.53 12.53 8.32
N ASN A 151 -8.22 12.78 8.24
CA ASN A 151 -7.70 13.99 7.61
C ASN A 151 -8.06 14.08 6.13
N VAL A 152 -8.10 12.97 5.40
CA VAL A 152 -8.59 12.98 4.00
C VAL A 152 -10.02 13.49 3.94
N LEU A 153 -10.92 12.98 4.78
CA LEU A 153 -12.32 13.41 4.80
C LEU A 153 -12.48 14.85 5.30
N ARG A 154 -11.72 15.24 6.34
CA ARG A 154 -11.76 16.60 6.91
C ARG A 154 -11.32 17.64 5.90
N VAL A 155 -10.22 17.41 5.18
CA VAL A 155 -9.72 18.34 4.15
C VAL A 155 -10.72 18.47 3.01
N ARG A 156 -11.33 17.38 2.57
CA ARG A 156 -12.41 17.40 1.57
C ARG A 156 -13.63 18.23 2.05
N ALA A 157 -13.92 18.16 3.35
CA ALA A 157 -14.99 18.95 3.99
C ALA A 157 -14.59 20.39 4.34
N GLY A 158 -13.38 20.84 3.99
CA GLY A 158 -12.88 22.19 4.32
C GLY A 158 -12.49 22.38 5.79
N LEU A 159 -12.33 21.30 6.54
CA LEU A 159 -11.90 21.33 7.94
C LEU A 159 -10.37 21.22 8.04
N PRO A 160 -9.74 21.81 9.07
CA PRO A 160 -8.32 21.68 9.30
C PRO A 160 -7.95 20.22 9.63
N ALA A 161 -6.77 19.80 9.15
CA ALA A 161 -6.25 18.49 9.48
C ALA A 161 -5.94 18.36 10.98
N LEU A 162 -6.15 17.18 11.53
CA LEU A 162 -5.73 16.82 12.89
C LEU A 162 -4.22 16.60 12.92
N SER A 163 -3.61 16.88 14.05
CA SER A 163 -2.21 16.53 14.29
C SER A 163 -2.05 15.00 14.39
N LEU A 164 -0.97 14.50 13.81
CA LEU A 164 -0.62 13.09 13.98
C LEU A 164 -0.26 12.79 15.45
N LEU A 165 -0.55 11.57 15.85
CA LEU A 165 -0.15 11.03 17.14
C LEU A 165 1.38 10.91 17.21
N ARG A 166 1.96 11.11 18.40
CA ARG A 166 3.38 10.90 18.62
C ARG A 166 3.60 9.44 18.96
N PHE A 167 4.43 8.77 18.14
CA PHE A 167 4.92 7.42 18.42
C PHE A 167 6.43 7.46 18.68
N PRO A 168 6.97 6.46 19.37
CA PRO A 168 8.41 6.27 19.45
C PRO A 168 9.00 6.19 18.06
N GLU A 169 10.24 6.64 17.89
CA GLU A 169 10.95 6.44 16.64
C GLU A 169 11.08 4.93 16.36
N PRO A 170 10.81 4.51 15.13
CA PRO A 170 10.99 3.13 14.75
C PRO A 170 12.45 2.73 14.88
N PRO A 171 12.74 1.47 15.27
CA PRO A 171 14.12 0.99 15.33
C PRO A 171 14.75 1.01 13.93
N PRO A 172 16.10 1.20 13.81
CA PRO A 172 16.78 1.10 12.53
C PRO A 172 16.65 -0.31 11.94
N HIS A 173 16.60 -0.38 10.62
CA HIS A 173 16.37 -1.64 9.90
C HIS A 173 17.43 -1.86 8.84
N ASP A 174 18.27 -2.86 9.05
CA ASP A 174 19.14 -3.42 8.04
C ASP A 174 18.58 -4.76 7.57
N ASP A 175 18.57 -5.04 6.28
CA ASP A 175 18.17 -6.31 5.64
C ASP A 175 16.85 -6.93 6.13
N HIS A 176 15.89 -6.09 6.50
CA HIS A 176 14.64 -6.51 7.12
C HIS A 176 13.93 -7.63 6.33
N LEU A 177 13.71 -7.44 5.02
CA LEU A 177 12.99 -8.41 4.19
C LEU A 177 13.77 -9.71 4.01
N ALA A 178 15.10 -9.65 3.90
CA ALA A 178 15.94 -10.85 3.81
C ALA A 178 15.87 -11.67 5.11
N ARG A 179 15.96 -11.00 6.27
CA ARG A 179 15.82 -11.64 7.57
C ARG A 179 14.43 -12.22 7.80
N LEU A 180 13.39 -11.46 7.45
CA LEU A 180 12.01 -11.93 7.52
C LEU A 180 11.79 -13.16 6.63
N ARG A 181 12.30 -13.16 5.41
CA ARG A 181 12.22 -14.29 4.50
C ARG A 181 12.91 -15.53 5.07
N ALA A 182 14.10 -15.35 5.65
CA ALA A 182 14.83 -16.45 6.28
C ALA A 182 14.04 -17.06 7.45
N ALA A 183 13.36 -16.25 8.25
CA ALA A 183 12.54 -16.71 9.36
C ALA A 183 11.21 -17.34 8.91
N ALA A 184 10.57 -16.76 7.88
CA ALA A 184 9.29 -17.23 7.37
C ALA A 184 9.39 -18.53 6.54
N GLY A 185 10.58 -18.84 5.97
CA GLY A 185 10.74 -19.97 5.06
C GLY A 185 9.86 -19.85 3.81
N PRO A 186 9.22 -20.94 3.32
CA PRO A 186 8.45 -20.92 2.07
C PRO A 186 7.04 -20.29 2.18
N ARG A 187 6.74 -19.59 3.28
CA ARG A 187 5.43 -18.92 3.43
C ARG A 187 5.30 -17.75 2.46
N PRO A 188 4.12 -17.50 1.87
CA PRO A 188 3.87 -16.28 1.13
C PRO A 188 4.10 -15.05 2.02
N LEU A 189 4.80 -14.06 1.48
CA LEU A 189 5.03 -12.76 2.13
C LEU A 189 4.56 -11.65 1.21
N PHE A 190 4.00 -10.60 1.78
CA PHE A 190 3.75 -9.39 1.02
C PHE A 190 5.06 -8.67 0.67
N ALA A 191 5.14 -8.20 -0.56
CA ALA A 191 6.24 -7.40 -1.07
C ALA A 191 5.72 -6.01 -1.49
N PRO A 192 5.48 -5.10 -0.53
CA PRO A 192 5.17 -3.72 -0.89
C PRO A 192 6.39 -3.10 -1.58
N GLY A 193 6.15 -2.34 -2.66
CA GLY A 193 7.20 -1.75 -3.46
C GLY A 193 6.71 -0.68 -4.41
N ALA A 194 7.65 -0.04 -5.10
CA ALA A 194 7.33 0.98 -6.09
C ALA A 194 8.19 0.82 -7.35
N SER A 195 7.62 1.19 -8.49
CA SER A 195 8.33 1.24 -9.76
C SER A 195 8.06 2.55 -10.48
N VAL A 196 8.98 2.93 -11.38
CA VAL A 196 8.98 4.25 -12.00
C VAL A 196 8.82 4.15 -13.51
N LEU A 197 7.80 4.81 -14.04
CA LEU A 197 7.66 5.14 -15.44
C LEU A 197 8.48 6.40 -15.71
N ALA A 198 9.78 6.22 -15.99
CA ALA A 198 10.69 7.31 -16.32
C ALA A 198 10.69 7.51 -17.83
N GLU A 199 10.41 8.74 -18.27
CA GLU A 199 10.36 9.13 -19.66
C GLU A 199 11.48 10.17 -19.94
N ASP A 200 12.11 10.05 -21.10
CA ASP A 200 13.01 11.10 -21.59
C ASP A 200 12.25 12.21 -22.33
N ASP A 201 12.98 13.23 -22.81
CA ASP A 201 12.40 14.37 -23.53
C ASP A 201 11.72 13.99 -24.86
N GLN A 202 11.93 12.76 -25.34
CA GLN A 202 11.26 12.21 -26.54
C GLN A 202 10.06 11.32 -26.19
N GLY A 203 9.69 11.21 -24.90
CA GLY A 203 8.60 10.36 -24.41
C GLY A 203 8.92 8.87 -24.50
N ARG A 204 10.20 8.48 -24.52
CA ARG A 204 10.61 7.08 -24.49
C ARG A 204 10.71 6.58 -23.04
N LEU A 205 10.26 5.35 -22.81
CA LEU A 205 10.27 4.71 -21.52
C LEU A 205 11.64 4.09 -21.21
N LEU A 206 12.18 4.34 -20.04
CA LEU A 206 13.38 3.65 -19.56
C LEU A 206 13.03 2.25 -19.08
N LEU A 207 13.69 1.25 -19.66
CA LEU A 207 13.69 -0.12 -19.13
C LEU A 207 15.12 -0.56 -18.84
N LEU A 208 15.26 -1.37 -17.81
CA LEU A 208 16.50 -1.93 -17.30
C LEU A 208 16.58 -3.43 -17.65
N ARG A 209 17.76 -3.93 -17.94
CA ARG A 209 17.97 -5.34 -18.24
C ARG A 209 18.38 -6.08 -16.97
N HIS A 210 17.50 -6.94 -16.48
CA HIS A 210 17.70 -7.71 -15.26
C HIS A 210 18.83 -8.76 -15.45
N ALA A 211 19.82 -8.78 -14.57
CA ALA A 211 21.04 -9.60 -14.72
C ALA A 211 20.76 -11.09 -14.80
N ARG A 212 19.84 -11.60 -13.94
CA ARG A 212 19.57 -13.03 -13.83
C ARG A 212 18.75 -13.59 -14.99
N THR A 213 17.77 -12.83 -15.50
CA THR A 213 16.84 -13.30 -16.54
C THR A 213 17.16 -12.79 -17.93
N GLY A 214 17.90 -11.67 -18.04
CA GLY A 214 18.12 -10.96 -19.28
C GLY A 214 16.91 -10.21 -19.83
N GLN A 215 15.79 -10.27 -19.13
CA GLN A 215 14.53 -9.61 -19.48
C GLN A 215 14.51 -8.14 -19.06
N TRP A 216 13.57 -7.38 -19.62
CA TRP A 216 13.45 -5.95 -19.35
C TRP A 216 12.43 -5.69 -18.25
N VAL A 217 12.78 -4.80 -17.32
CA VAL A 217 11.99 -4.37 -16.17
C VAL A 217 11.98 -2.85 -16.05
N LEU A 218 11.07 -2.30 -15.25
CA LEU A 218 11.12 -0.90 -14.84
C LEU A 218 12.14 -0.70 -13.71
N PRO A 219 12.70 0.50 -13.55
CA PRO A 219 13.33 0.87 -12.30
C PRO A 219 12.36 0.70 -11.14
N GLY A 220 12.79 0.04 -10.06
CA GLY A 220 11.93 -0.17 -8.90
C GLY A 220 12.30 -1.36 -8.04
N GLY A 221 11.79 -1.36 -6.81
CA GLY A 221 12.05 -2.42 -5.85
C GLY A 221 11.12 -2.38 -4.65
N LYS A 222 11.52 -3.07 -3.59
CA LYS A 222 10.72 -3.26 -2.37
C LYS A 222 10.93 -2.09 -1.41
N LEU A 223 9.88 -1.77 -0.64
CA LEU A 223 9.96 -0.77 0.42
C LEU A 223 10.95 -1.20 1.51
N HIS A 224 11.69 -0.23 2.01
CA HIS A 224 12.34 -0.35 3.31
C HIS A 224 11.34 -0.02 4.42
N PRO A 225 11.48 -0.63 5.61
CA PRO A 225 10.66 -0.28 6.76
C PRO A 225 10.67 1.23 7.04
N GLY A 226 9.48 1.82 7.22
CA GLY A 226 9.33 3.25 7.41
C GLY A 226 9.44 4.10 6.14
N GLU A 227 9.68 3.51 4.97
CA GLU A 227 9.72 4.22 3.70
C GLU A 227 8.30 4.40 3.13
N SER A 228 8.04 5.55 2.50
CA SER A 228 6.83 5.73 1.71
C SER A 228 7.02 5.16 0.31
N PHE A 229 5.91 4.83 -0.38
CA PHE A 229 5.97 4.38 -1.77
C PHE A 229 6.69 5.37 -2.69
N GLY A 230 6.46 6.69 -2.51
CA GLY A 230 7.14 7.73 -3.29
C GLY A 230 8.63 7.83 -2.99
N ALA A 231 9.04 7.67 -1.71
CA ALA A 231 10.45 7.64 -1.34
C ALA A 231 11.16 6.41 -1.92
N CYS A 232 10.53 5.25 -1.87
CA CYS A 232 11.01 4.02 -2.52
C CYS A 232 11.21 4.23 -4.03
N ALA A 233 10.22 4.75 -4.72
CA ALA A 233 10.31 5.04 -6.15
C ALA A 233 11.51 5.95 -6.48
N GLN A 234 11.73 7.00 -5.67
CA GLN A 234 12.85 7.92 -5.88
C GLN A 234 14.21 7.28 -5.58
N ARG A 235 14.30 6.47 -4.52
CA ARG A 235 15.51 5.74 -4.14
C ARG A 235 15.89 4.74 -5.22
N GLU A 236 14.96 3.86 -5.61
CA GLU A 236 15.19 2.83 -6.62
C GLU A 236 15.58 3.42 -7.97
N LEU A 237 14.88 4.47 -8.43
CA LEU A 237 15.26 5.17 -9.64
C LEU A 237 16.72 5.64 -9.57
N HIS A 238 17.13 6.21 -8.42
CA HIS A 238 18.49 6.70 -8.25
C HIS A 238 19.51 5.58 -8.12
N GLU A 239 19.25 4.58 -7.32
CA GLU A 239 20.17 3.46 -7.04
C GLU A 239 20.44 2.64 -8.29
N GLU A 240 19.41 2.35 -9.10
CA GLU A 240 19.55 1.52 -10.30
C GLU A 240 20.01 2.28 -11.56
N THR A 241 19.84 3.62 -11.59
CA THR A 241 20.06 4.37 -12.83
C THR A 241 20.92 5.65 -12.68
N GLY A 242 21.16 6.12 -11.46
CA GLY A 242 21.76 7.43 -11.19
C GLY A 242 20.84 8.62 -11.51
N LEU A 243 19.64 8.37 -12.02
CA LEU A 243 18.67 9.41 -12.36
C LEU A 243 17.86 9.87 -11.14
N ARG A 244 17.27 11.04 -11.25
CA ARG A 244 16.34 11.60 -10.27
C ARG A 244 15.13 12.20 -10.96
N ALA A 245 13.95 12.10 -10.35
CA ALA A 245 12.76 12.78 -10.80
C ALA A 245 12.52 14.04 -9.96
N GLU A 246 12.17 15.14 -10.60
CA GLU A 246 11.72 16.36 -9.90
C GLU A 246 10.40 16.10 -9.17
N ARG A 247 9.49 15.36 -9.83
CA ARG A 247 8.19 15.01 -9.29
C ARG A 247 7.82 13.57 -9.65
N LEU A 248 7.24 12.86 -8.67
CA LEU A 248 6.65 11.54 -8.82
C LEU A 248 5.14 11.63 -8.53
N THR A 249 4.33 11.15 -9.47
CA THR A 249 2.86 11.10 -9.32
C THR A 249 2.42 9.64 -9.40
N PRO A 250 1.64 9.13 -8.44
CA PRO A 250 1.15 7.76 -8.51
C PRO A 250 0.25 7.58 -9.73
N ALA A 251 0.51 6.54 -10.53
CA ALA A 251 -0.16 6.28 -11.80
C ALA A 251 -1.04 5.03 -11.75
N ALA A 252 -0.62 4.00 -11.02
CA ALA A 252 -1.38 2.75 -10.90
C ALA A 252 -0.99 1.99 -9.63
N LEU A 253 -1.92 1.17 -9.15
CA LEU A 253 -1.70 0.15 -8.15
C LEU A 253 -1.75 -1.22 -8.83
N LEU A 254 -0.69 -2.01 -8.71
CA LEU A 254 -0.58 -3.37 -9.22
C LEU A 254 -0.54 -4.33 -8.03
N GLN A 255 -1.70 -4.88 -7.70
CA GLN A 255 -1.92 -5.73 -6.54
C GLN A 255 -3.04 -6.72 -6.84
N GLY A 256 -2.95 -7.91 -6.26
CA GLY A 256 -3.90 -9.00 -6.45
C GLY A 256 -3.18 -10.31 -6.74
N PRO A 257 -3.92 -11.42 -6.78
CA PRO A 257 -3.35 -12.76 -6.92
C PRO A 257 -2.58 -12.94 -8.25
N GLU A 258 -2.92 -12.21 -9.30
CA GLU A 258 -2.24 -12.25 -10.61
C GLU A 258 -0.84 -11.65 -10.58
N PHE A 259 -0.52 -10.81 -9.58
CA PHE A 259 0.82 -10.21 -9.40
C PHE A 259 1.69 -10.98 -8.39
N ARG A 260 1.24 -12.14 -7.93
CA ARG A 260 2.09 -13.06 -7.16
C ARG A 260 3.24 -13.53 -8.04
N TYR A 261 4.42 -13.56 -7.47
CA TYR A 261 5.61 -14.11 -8.12
C TYR A 261 6.41 -14.97 -7.15
N GLU A 262 7.29 -15.79 -7.69
CA GLU A 262 8.22 -16.61 -6.94
C GLU A 262 9.64 -16.31 -7.41
N ASP A 263 10.52 -16.07 -6.46
CA ASP A 263 11.97 -15.97 -6.70
C ASP A 263 12.71 -17.08 -5.94
N ALA A 264 14.04 -17.06 -5.99
CA ALA A 264 14.86 -18.08 -5.31
C ALA A 264 14.64 -18.11 -3.78
N SER A 265 14.08 -17.06 -3.21
CA SER A 265 13.81 -16.95 -1.77
C SER A 265 12.41 -17.45 -1.39
N GLY A 266 11.49 -17.57 -2.34
CA GLY A 266 10.13 -18.08 -2.14
C GLY A 266 9.03 -17.18 -2.73
N PRO A 267 7.75 -17.46 -2.40
CA PRO A 267 6.60 -16.78 -2.95
C PRO A 267 6.38 -15.39 -2.32
N TRP A 268 6.01 -14.42 -3.17
CA TRP A 268 5.71 -13.04 -2.82
C TRP A 268 4.37 -12.59 -3.39
N ASP A 269 3.55 -11.97 -2.56
CA ASP A 269 2.36 -11.25 -2.98
C ASP A 269 2.72 -9.77 -3.20
N SER A 270 2.76 -9.35 -4.47
CA SER A 270 3.17 -7.99 -4.83
C SER A 270 2.11 -6.96 -4.44
N VAL A 271 2.57 -5.85 -3.86
CA VAL A 271 1.78 -4.63 -3.64
C VAL A 271 2.58 -3.48 -4.24
N GLY A 272 2.49 -3.32 -5.55
CA GLY A 272 3.31 -2.40 -6.32
C GLY A 272 2.56 -1.11 -6.68
N VAL A 273 3.18 0.03 -6.40
CA VAL A 273 2.69 1.33 -6.87
C VAL A 273 3.58 1.82 -8.01
N LEU A 274 2.96 2.07 -9.15
CA LEU A 274 3.63 2.73 -10.28
C LEU A 274 3.60 4.23 -10.11
N TYR A 275 4.75 4.86 -10.29
CA TYR A 275 4.88 6.30 -10.33
C TYR A 275 5.28 6.79 -11.71
N ARG A 276 4.63 7.82 -12.20
CA ARG A 276 5.07 8.57 -13.37
C ARG A 276 6.07 9.63 -12.93
N ALA A 277 7.28 9.59 -13.50
CA ALA A 277 8.32 10.57 -13.24
C ALA A 277 8.19 11.76 -14.18
N GLN A 278 8.36 12.96 -13.65
CA GLN A 278 8.45 14.22 -14.38
C GLN A 278 9.77 14.92 -14.05
N GLY A 279 10.36 15.64 -15.01
CA GLY A 279 11.63 16.33 -14.82
C GLY A 279 12.76 15.35 -14.48
N VAL A 280 12.90 14.28 -15.26
CA VAL A 280 13.96 13.29 -15.07
C VAL A 280 15.31 13.90 -15.45
N THR A 281 16.22 13.91 -14.48
CA THR A 281 17.56 14.52 -14.61
C THR A 281 18.65 13.58 -14.10
N GLY A 282 19.90 13.90 -14.38
CA GLY A 282 21.05 13.11 -13.96
C GLY A 282 21.75 12.43 -15.15
N LYS A 283 22.76 11.66 -14.84
CA LYS A 283 23.50 10.86 -15.83
C LYS A 283 23.14 9.40 -15.63
N LEU A 284 22.67 8.75 -16.68
CA LEU A 284 22.39 7.32 -16.66
C LEU A 284 23.69 6.55 -16.35
N THR A 285 23.73 5.93 -15.20
CA THR A 285 24.84 5.09 -14.71
C THR A 285 24.25 3.82 -14.14
N LEU A 286 24.85 2.69 -14.45
CA LEU A 286 24.40 1.39 -13.95
C LEU A 286 25.38 0.93 -12.89
N PRO A 287 24.92 0.71 -11.65
CA PRO A 287 25.74 0.09 -10.61
C PRO A 287 26.01 -1.37 -10.96
N GLU A 288 27.07 -1.95 -10.40
CA GLU A 288 27.29 -3.39 -10.47
C GLU A 288 26.22 -4.12 -9.64
N GLY A 289 25.63 -5.19 -10.18
CA GLY A 289 24.68 -6.01 -9.45
C GLY A 289 23.52 -6.53 -10.30
N GLU A 290 22.30 -6.14 -9.93
CA GLU A 290 21.07 -6.72 -10.48
C GLU A 290 20.74 -6.27 -11.92
N ILE A 291 21.32 -5.17 -12.38
CA ILE A 291 21.07 -4.56 -13.68
C ILE A 291 22.31 -4.64 -14.57
N THR A 292 22.17 -5.16 -15.77
CA THR A 292 23.26 -5.32 -16.77
C THR A 292 23.15 -4.40 -17.97
N GLY A 293 22.07 -3.64 -18.09
CA GLY A 293 21.84 -2.73 -19.21
C GLY A 293 20.64 -1.84 -18.98
N ALA A 294 20.59 -0.74 -19.72
CA ALA A 294 19.43 0.15 -19.75
C ALA A 294 19.20 0.64 -21.17
N ARG A 295 17.94 0.87 -21.52
CA ARG A 295 17.56 1.41 -22.83
C ARG A 295 16.28 2.24 -22.71
N TRP A 296 16.26 3.33 -23.45
CA TRP A 296 15.08 4.12 -23.73
C TRP A 296 14.30 3.52 -24.90
N TRP A 297 13.03 3.18 -24.68
CA TRP A 297 12.17 2.48 -25.64
C TRP A 297 11.07 3.40 -26.14
N ALA A 298 10.96 3.55 -27.45
CA ALA A 298 9.80 4.21 -28.05
C ALA A 298 8.55 3.30 -27.93
N ALA A 299 7.36 3.91 -27.91
CA ALA A 299 6.11 3.18 -27.73
C ALA A 299 5.88 2.06 -28.79
N GLY A 300 6.37 2.25 -30.02
CA GLY A 300 6.28 1.24 -31.08
C GLY A 300 7.34 0.13 -30.99
N GLU A 301 8.44 0.36 -30.27
CA GLU A 301 9.54 -0.61 -30.15
C GLU A 301 9.35 -1.59 -28.98
N VAL A 302 8.68 -1.13 -27.89
CA VAL A 302 8.60 -1.90 -26.64
C VAL A 302 7.82 -3.21 -26.79
N ASP A 303 7.00 -3.38 -27.84
CA ASP A 303 6.30 -4.64 -28.14
C ASP A 303 7.27 -5.78 -28.49
N GLY A 304 8.46 -5.44 -28.99
CA GLY A 304 9.54 -6.40 -29.25
C GLY A 304 10.43 -6.69 -28.04
N ALA A 305 10.20 -6.03 -26.90
CA ALA A 305 10.97 -6.26 -25.69
C ALA A 305 10.51 -7.54 -24.98
N ASP A 306 11.46 -8.35 -24.52
CA ASP A 306 11.17 -9.47 -23.64
C ASP A 306 10.97 -8.94 -22.20
N LEU A 307 9.73 -8.61 -21.86
CA LEU A 307 9.35 -8.00 -20.58
C LEU A 307 9.20 -9.05 -19.47
N LEU A 308 9.81 -8.78 -18.32
CA LEU A 308 9.74 -9.65 -17.16
C LEU A 308 8.35 -9.62 -16.50
N GLY A 309 7.63 -10.71 -16.62
CA GLY A 309 6.38 -10.97 -15.90
C GLY A 309 5.19 -10.07 -16.28
N LEU A 310 4.07 -10.31 -15.64
CA LEU A 310 2.83 -9.56 -15.84
C LEU A 310 2.94 -8.11 -15.33
N TYR A 311 3.64 -7.91 -14.21
CA TYR A 311 3.81 -6.59 -13.61
C TYR A 311 4.39 -5.58 -14.60
N THR A 312 5.53 -5.90 -15.23
CA THR A 312 6.17 -5.01 -16.22
C THR A 312 5.29 -4.78 -17.44
N ARG A 313 4.57 -5.80 -17.91
CA ARG A 313 3.63 -5.67 -19.05
C ARG A 313 2.50 -4.70 -18.72
N ARG A 314 1.86 -4.83 -17.55
CA ARG A 314 0.81 -3.92 -17.09
C ARG A 314 1.32 -2.49 -16.89
N ALA A 315 2.53 -2.35 -16.41
CA ALA A 315 3.17 -1.03 -16.29
C ALA A 315 3.38 -0.36 -17.65
N VAL A 316 3.84 -1.10 -18.66
CA VAL A 316 3.97 -0.61 -20.04
C VAL A 316 2.61 -0.25 -20.65
N GLU A 317 1.56 -1.03 -20.40
CA GLU A 317 0.18 -0.72 -20.80
C GLU A 317 -0.30 0.60 -20.17
N THR A 318 -0.02 0.80 -18.88
CA THR A 318 -0.33 2.04 -18.13
C THR A 318 0.43 3.24 -18.70
N TRP A 319 1.70 3.06 -19.02
CA TRP A 319 2.50 4.10 -19.68
C TRP A 319 1.88 4.54 -21.00
N ARG A 320 1.43 3.61 -21.83
CA ARG A 320 0.80 3.89 -23.13
C ARG A 320 -0.62 4.49 -23.03
N GLY A 321 -1.17 4.65 -21.83
CA GLY A 321 -2.56 5.08 -21.62
C GLY A 321 -3.60 4.06 -22.07
N ARG A 322 -3.20 2.79 -22.27
CA ARG A 322 -4.11 1.70 -22.70
C ARG A 322 -4.79 1.00 -21.53
N ALA A 323 -4.24 1.11 -20.34
CA ALA A 323 -4.86 0.64 -19.12
C ALA A 323 -5.47 1.81 -18.37
N SER A 324 -6.78 2.01 -18.50
CA SER A 324 -7.53 2.62 -17.42
C SER A 324 -7.66 1.54 -16.35
N LEU A 325 -6.72 1.47 -15.43
CA LEU A 325 -6.93 0.73 -14.19
C LEU A 325 -8.01 1.50 -13.44
N ARG A 326 -9.26 1.13 -13.72
CA ARG A 326 -10.36 1.48 -12.83
C ARG A 326 -10.08 0.74 -11.54
N PRO A 327 -10.11 1.44 -10.40
CA PRO A 327 -10.03 0.81 -9.09
C PRO A 327 -11.14 -0.19 -8.91
#